data_55dbf8c2149af2e218443e1908697a80
#
_entry.id   55dbf8c2149af2e218443e1908697a80
#
_cell.length_a   1.000
_cell.length_b   1.000
_cell.length_c   1.000
_cell.angle_alpha   90.00
_cell.angle_beta   90.00
_cell.angle_gamma   90.00
#
_symmetry.space_group_name_H-M   'P 1'
#
loop_
_entity.id
_entity.type
_entity.pdbx_description
1 polymer ?
#
loop_
_entity_poly.entity_id
_entity_poly.type
_entity_poly.pdbx_seq_one_letter_code
_entity_poly.pdbx_strand_id
1 'polypeptide(L)'
;MKTLNYAIRFLLRTKSYTIINLLGLAFSLACCIILFRYIHRELTVDIHCIDRNRVYGVQTTFEGNRVLSVAEIGDRDSVYIDNSGMVTRSRIVLLENDYLTYQSNRIPVHAMAADSAYFELFPYHVLQGSASLEDPASVLLMESFAEKLFGKQNPIGKILTYSNGKEIRVTGILEEPVNKRMFNFDLVLSSKLSLVDLFQLSSSAVV
;
A
#
# COMPACT_ATOMS: atom_id res chain seq x y z
N MET A 1 27.99 19.49 -42.56
CA MET A 1 28.72 20.27 -41.53
C MET A 1 28.55 21.81 -41.69
N LYS A 2 28.55 22.40 -42.89
CA LYS A 2 28.44 23.87 -43.07
C LYS A 2 27.10 24.46 -42.57
N THR A 3 25.97 23.77 -42.77
CA THR A 3 24.63 24.18 -42.35
C THR A 3 24.48 24.23 -40.84
N LEU A 4 25.08 23.26 -40.08
CA LEU A 4 25.05 23.22 -38.61
C LEU A 4 25.79 24.42 -38.01
N ASN A 5 26.98 24.72 -38.54
CA ASN A 5 27.77 25.86 -38.06
C ASN A 5 27.08 27.21 -38.34
N TYR A 6 26.34 27.32 -39.44
CA TYR A 6 25.54 28.48 -39.73
C TYR A 6 24.36 28.64 -38.74
N ALA A 7 23.66 27.57 -38.47
CA ALA A 7 22.57 27.58 -37.49
C ALA A 7 23.04 27.97 -36.09
N ILE A 8 24.18 27.44 -35.64
CA ILE A 8 24.78 27.78 -34.33
C ILE A 8 25.15 29.27 -34.28
N ARG A 9 25.76 29.82 -35.34
CA ARG A 9 26.10 31.26 -35.39
C ARG A 9 24.86 32.15 -35.36
N PHE A 10 23.78 31.75 -36.03
CA PHE A 10 22.51 32.48 -36.02
C PHE A 10 21.91 32.48 -34.60
N LEU A 11 21.86 31.33 -33.92
CA LEU A 11 21.36 31.22 -32.55
C LEU A 11 22.17 32.08 -31.56
N LEU A 12 23.50 32.13 -31.72
CA LEU A 12 24.38 32.94 -30.87
C LEU A 12 24.20 34.45 -31.13
N ARG A 13 23.77 34.87 -32.33
CA ARG A 13 23.52 36.28 -32.67
C ARG A 13 22.21 36.79 -32.08
N THR A 14 21.17 35.94 -31.97
CA THR A 14 19.85 36.28 -31.44
C THR A 14 19.64 35.72 -30.02
N LYS A 15 20.48 36.17 -29.07
CA LYS A 15 20.56 35.61 -27.72
C LYS A 15 19.23 35.57 -26.98
N SER A 16 18.48 36.66 -26.96
CA SER A 16 17.22 36.74 -26.21
C SER A 16 16.16 35.77 -26.76
N TYR A 17 16.02 35.69 -28.08
CA TYR A 17 15.09 34.75 -28.72
C TYR A 17 15.48 33.28 -28.44
N THR A 18 16.75 32.99 -28.56
CA THR A 18 17.29 31.63 -28.29
C THR A 18 17.08 31.23 -26.85
N ILE A 19 17.33 32.11 -25.87
CA ILE A 19 17.12 31.86 -24.47
C ILE A 19 15.64 31.59 -24.17
N ILE A 20 14.73 32.41 -24.67
CA ILE A 20 13.28 32.23 -24.44
C ILE A 20 12.80 30.90 -25.00
N ASN A 21 13.22 30.53 -26.19
CA ASN A 21 12.83 29.27 -26.82
C ASN A 21 13.44 28.07 -26.07
N LEU A 22 14.69 28.17 -25.62
CA LEU A 22 15.35 27.13 -24.85
C LEU A 22 14.68 26.92 -23.48
N LEU A 23 14.32 28.01 -22.79
CA LEU A 23 13.58 27.94 -21.55
C LEU A 23 12.20 27.34 -21.73
N GLY A 24 11.47 27.74 -22.79
CA GLY A 24 10.16 27.15 -23.11
C GLY A 24 10.25 25.65 -23.39
N LEU A 25 11.26 25.24 -24.19
CA LEU A 25 11.50 23.82 -24.47
C LEU A 25 11.89 23.03 -23.21
N ALA A 26 12.78 23.59 -22.40
CA ALA A 26 13.20 22.94 -21.15
C ALA A 26 12.04 22.77 -20.18
N PHE A 27 11.19 23.80 -20.04
CA PHE A 27 10.00 23.73 -19.18
C PHE A 27 9.00 22.70 -19.70
N SER A 28 8.72 22.70 -21.00
CA SER A 28 7.83 21.71 -21.63
C SER A 28 8.33 20.28 -21.43
N LEU A 29 9.63 20.05 -21.65
CA LEU A 29 10.24 18.74 -21.45
C LEU A 29 10.18 18.28 -19.98
N ALA A 30 10.43 19.19 -19.04
CA ALA A 30 10.29 18.91 -17.62
C ALA A 30 8.88 18.48 -17.24
N CYS A 31 7.85 19.19 -17.73
CA CYS A 31 6.45 18.81 -17.54
C CYS A 31 6.15 17.42 -18.12
N CYS A 32 6.61 17.12 -19.33
CA CYS A 32 6.43 15.82 -19.96
C CYS A 32 7.08 14.69 -19.13
N ILE A 33 8.29 14.90 -18.61
CA ILE A 33 8.99 13.90 -17.78
C ILE A 33 8.22 13.66 -16.48
N ILE A 34 7.74 14.71 -15.82
CA ILE A 34 6.96 14.59 -14.58
C ILE A 34 5.67 13.81 -14.84
N LEU A 35 4.92 14.17 -15.89
CA LEU A 35 3.69 13.47 -16.26
C LEU A 35 3.95 12.00 -16.61
N PHE A 36 5.00 11.73 -17.37
CA PHE A 36 5.37 10.35 -17.72
C PHE A 36 5.71 9.53 -16.48
N ARG A 37 6.48 10.08 -15.54
CA ARG A 37 6.77 9.40 -14.26
C ARG A 37 5.52 9.17 -13.42
N TYR A 38 4.62 10.14 -13.39
CA TYR A 38 3.34 10.01 -12.68
C TYR A 38 2.50 8.88 -13.28
N ILE A 39 2.30 8.89 -14.59
CA ILE A 39 1.53 7.84 -15.31
C ILE A 39 2.17 6.47 -15.11
N HIS A 40 3.49 6.37 -15.26
CA HIS A 40 4.20 5.11 -15.05
C HIS A 40 4.00 4.58 -13.64
N ARG A 41 4.10 5.45 -12.63
CA ARG A 41 3.87 5.07 -11.22
C ARG A 41 2.44 4.60 -10.98
N GLU A 42 1.45 5.23 -11.61
CA GLU A 42 0.03 4.85 -11.46
C GLU A 42 -0.29 3.54 -12.17
N LEU A 43 0.31 3.28 -13.32
CA LEU A 43 0.13 2.03 -14.06
C LEU A 43 0.85 0.82 -13.42
N THR A 44 1.78 1.07 -12.51
CA THR A 44 2.55 0.01 -11.81
C THR A 44 2.06 -0.25 -10.39
N VAL A 45 0.87 0.22 -10.03
CA VAL A 45 0.24 -0.12 -8.74
C VAL A 45 0.04 -1.63 -8.64
N ASP A 46 0.39 -2.21 -7.50
CA ASP A 46 0.21 -3.63 -7.16
C ASP A 46 0.73 -4.61 -8.22
N ILE A 47 1.84 -4.27 -8.87
CA ILE A 47 2.46 -5.17 -9.88
C ILE A 47 2.90 -6.51 -9.28
N HIS A 48 3.04 -6.59 -7.95
CA HIS A 48 3.35 -7.81 -7.22
C HIS A 48 2.15 -8.74 -7.05
N CYS A 49 0.93 -8.28 -7.35
CA CYS A 49 -0.24 -9.13 -7.37
C CYS A 49 -0.12 -10.21 -8.46
N ILE A 50 -0.37 -11.47 -8.12
CA ILE A 50 -0.15 -12.63 -9.02
C ILE A 50 -0.98 -12.50 -10.29
N ASP A 51 -2.28 -12.20 -10.17
CA ASP A 51 -3.22 -12.11 -11.30
C ASP A 51 -4.04 -10.82 -11.25
N ARG A 52 -3.36 -9.67 -11.24
CA ARG A 52 -4.01 -8.36 -11.05
C ARG A 52 -5.19 -8.08 -11.99
N ASN A 53 -5.21 -8.70 -13.18
CA ASN A 53 -6.30 -8.54 -14.14
C ASN A 53 -7.57 -9.31 -13.74
N ARG A 54 -7.46 -10.21 -12.76
CA ARG A 54 -8.54 -11.06 -12.24
C ARG A 54 -8.87 -10.74 -10.78
N VAL A 55 -8.11 -9.84 -10.15
CA VAL A 55 -8.36 -9.41 -8.77
C VAL A 55 -9.24 -8.17 -8.78
N TYR A 56 -10.32 -8.23 -8.04
CA TYR A 56 -11.32 -7.17 -7.95
C TYR A 56 -11.57 -6.79 -6.49
N GLY A 57 -11.77 -5.50 -6.26
CA GLY A 57 -12.28 -5.00 -4.99
C GLY A 57 -13.79 -5.17 -4.96
N VAL A 58 -14.29 -5.94 -4.00
CA VAL A 58 -15.72 -6.15 -3.76
C VAL A 58 -16.11 -5.37 -2.51
N GLN A 59 -16.94 -4.35 -2.68
CA GLN A 59 -17.45 -3.58 -1.57
C GLN A 59 -18.83 -4.13 -1.16
N THR A 60 -18.92 -4.56 0.10
CA THR A 60 -20.19 -4.96 0.70
C THR A 60 -20.56 -3.97 1.81
N THR A 61 -21.84 -3.64 1.92
CA THR A 61 -22.38 -2.81 3.00
C THR A 61 -23.09 -3.71 3.99
N PHE A 62 -22.63 -3.76 5.22
CA PHE A 62 -23.26 -4.51 6.30
C PHE A 62 -23.60 -3.55 7.45
N GLU A 63 -24.86 -3.46 7.84
CA GLU A 63 -25.35 -2.56 8.91
C GLU A 63 -24.86 -1.09 8.78
N GLY A 64 -24.78 -0.59 7.54
CA GLY A 64 -24.31 0.77 7.26
C GLY A 64 -22.79 0.92 7.16
N ASN A 65 -22.02 -0.09 7.54
CA ASN A 65 -20.57 -0.09 7.44
C ASN A 65 -20.10 -0.68 6.10
N ARG A 66 -19.08 -0.05 5.53
CA ARG A 66 -18.47 -0.52 4.28
C ARG A 66 -17.34 -1.50 4.57
N VAL A 67 -17.49 -2.72 4.12
CA VAL A 67 -16.44 -3.75 4.18
C VAL A 67 -15.87 -3.92 2.79
N LEU A 68 -14.58 -3.69 2.66
CA LEU A 68 -13.85 -3.96 1.43
C LEU A 68 -13.30 -5.39 1.49
N SER A 69 -13.51 -6.13 0.42
CA SER A 69 -12.89 -7.44 0.22
C SER A 69 -12.13 -7.40 -1.10
N VAL A 70 -11.04 -8.13 -1.17
CA VAL A 70 -10.31 -8.36 -2.42
C VAL A 70 -10.49 -9.82 -2.78
N ALA A 71 -10.86 -10.09 -4.02
CA ALA A 71 -11.10 -11.44 -4.49
C ALA A 71 -10.49 -11.65 -5.88
N GLU A 72 -9.86 -12.79 -6.07
CA GLU A 72 -9.51 -13.31 -7.38
C GLU A 72 -10.72 -14.02 -7.97
N ILE A 73 -11.08 -13.68 -9.21
CA ILE A 73 -12.25 -14.19 -9.89
C ILE A 73 -11.80 -15.06 -11.06
N GLY A 74 -12.22 -16.31 -11.04
CA GLY A 74 -11.90 -17.31 -12.08
C GLY A 74 -12.61 -17.06 -13.40
N ASP A 75 -13.87 -16.65 -13.35
CA ASP A 75 -14.69 -16.34 -14.52
C ASP A 75 -15.44 -15.01 -14.31
N ARG A 76 -15.31 -14.10 -15.28
CA ARG A 76 -15.90 -12.75 -15.20
C ARG A 76 -17.43 -12.75 -15.17
N ASP A 77 -18.07 -13.74 -15.79
CA ASP A 77 -19.51 -13.78 -15.95
C ASP A 77 -20.25 -14.28 -14.69
N SER A 78 -19.53 -14.88 -13.75
CA SER A 78 -20.08 -15.45 -12.52
C SER A 78 -20.13 -14.47 -11.33
N VAL A 79 -19.65 -13.25 -11.48
CA VAL A 79 -19.49 -12.26 -10.38
C VAL A 79 -20.83 -11.76 -9.81
N TYR A 80 -21.91 -11.92 -10.54
CA TYR A 80 -23.12 -11.13 -10.28
C TYR A 80 -24.06 -11.69 -9.21
N ILE A 81 -24.01 -12.96 -8.83
CA ILE A 81 -25.13 -13.55 -8.06
C ILE A 81 -24.71 -14.50 -6.94
N ASP A 82 -23.54 -15.15 -7.05
CA ASP A 82 -23.14 -16.15 -6.06
C ASP A 82 -21.61 -16.21 -6.03
N ASN A 83 -21.00 -16.38 -4.89
CA ASN A 83 -19.52 -16.51 -4.75
C ASN A 83 -18.92 -17.69 -5.56
N SER A 84 -19.68 -18.27 -6.48
CA SER A 84 -19.35 -19.50 -7.21
C SER A 84 -18.22 -19.39 -8.20
N GLY A 85 -17.82 -18.17 -8.59
CA GLY A 85 -16.69 -17.93 -9.48
C GLY A 85 -15.42 -17.42 -8.78
N MET A 86 -15.44 -17.27 -7.45
CA MET A 86 -14.30 -16.81 -6.68
C MET A 86 -13.34 -17.95 -6.39
N VAL A 87 -12.07 -17.79 -6.78
CA VAL A 87 -11.01 -18.75 -6.47
C VAL A 87 -10.46 -18.49 -5.06
N THR A 88 -10.11 -17.24 -4.79
CA THR A 88 -9.60 -16.80 -3.48
C THR A 88 -10.27 -15.49 -3.10
N ARG A 89 -10.62 -15.34 -1.84
CA ARG A 89 -11.22 -14.13 -1.29
C ARG A 89 -10.54 -13.75 0.01
N SER A 90 -10.12 -12.51 0.11
CA SER A 90 -9.62 -11.93 1.34
C SER A 90 -10.49 -10.78 1.81
N ARG A 91 -10.73 -10.71 3.11
CA ARG A 91 -11.39 -9.58 3.76
C ARG A 91 -10.33 -8.63 4.29
N ILE A 92 -10.49 -7.35 3.94
CA ILE A 92 -9.60 -6.29 4.35
C ILE A 92 -10.41 -5.23 5.09
N VAL A 93 -9.89 -4.78 6.22
CA VAL A 93 -10.42 -3.62 6.96
C VAL A 93 -9.27 -2.64 7.14
N LEU A 94 -9.41 -1.44 6.58
CA LEU A 94 -8.48 -0.34 6.80
C LEU A 94 -8.85 0.37 8.10
N LEU A 95 -7.89 0.54 8.97
CA LEU A 95 -8.03 1.14 10.28
C LEU A 95 -7.29 2.48 10.27
N GLU A 96 -8.06 3.55 10.28
CA GLU A 96 -7.53 4.91 10.24
C GLU A 96 -7.47 5.51 11.65
N ASN A 97 -6.49 6.41 11.87
CA ASN A 97 -6.29 7.13 13.12
C ASN A 97 -5.98 6.25 14.34
N ASP A 98 -5.39 5.11 14.14
CA ASP A 98 -4.97 4.21 15.20
C ASP A 98 -3.55 4.51 15.70
N TYR A 99 -3.22 3.92 16.84
CA TYR A 99 -1.89 4.04 17.43
C TYR A 99 -1.44 2.72 18.06
N LEU A 100 -0.13 2.54 18.08
CA LEU A 100 0.53 1.51 18.86
C LEU A 100 1.20 2.13 20.09
N THR A 101 1.17 1.42 21.19
CA THR A 101 1.97 1.75 22.37
C THR A 101 3.11 0.74 22.52
N TYR A 102 4.34 1.27 22.53
CA TYR A 102 5.55 0.51 22.81
C TYR A 102 6.42 1.29 23.79
N GLN A 103 6.83 0.68 24.89
CA GLN A 103 7.65 1.31 25.94
C GLN A 103 7.08 2.68 26.39
N SER A 104 5.76 2.76 26.61
CA SER A 104 5.03 3.98 27.01
C SER A 104 4.91 5.08 25.93
N ASN A 105 5.46 4.89 24.75
CA ASN A 105 5.33 5.80 23.63
C ASN A 105 4.13 5.42 22.77
N ARG A 106 3.26 6.39 22.48
CA ARG A 106 2.18 6.25 21.51
C ARG A 106 2.66 6.68 20.12
N ILE A 107 2.50 5.82 19.14
CA ILE A 107 2.97 6.01 17.78
C ILE A 107 1.79 5.85 16.84
N PRO A 108 1.43 6.89 16.07
CA PRO A 108 0.36 6.77 15.08
C PRO A 108 0.75 5.79 13.98
N VAL A 109 -0.23 5.01 13.52
CA VAL A 109 -0.02 3.94 12.55
C VAL A 109 -1.17 3.87 11.55
N HIS A 110 -0.85 3.49 10.34
CA HIS A 110 -1.83 3.03 9.36
C HIS A 110 -1.92 1.51 9.48
N ALA A 111 -3.00 1.03 10.09
CA ALA A 111 -3.20 -0.39 10.29
C ALA A 111 -4.16 -0.96 9.24
N MET A 112 -3.93 -2.20 8.87
CA MET A 112 -4.84 -2.99 8.06
C MET A 112 -5.10 -4.30 8.78
N ALA A 113 -6.36 -4.72 8.88
CA ALA A 113 -6.70 -6.09 9.29
C ALA A 113 -6.99 -6.93 8.05
N ALA A 114 -6.36 -8.08 7.95
CA ALA A 114 -6.53 -9.01 6.85
C ALA A 114 -6.50 -10.47 7.33
N ASP A 115 -6.95 -11.36 6.48
CA ASP A 115 -6.76 -12.80 6.64
C ASP A 115 -5.53 -13.30 5.88
N SER A 116 -5.17 -14.58 6.07
CA SER A 116 -3.99 -15.16 5.41
C SER A 116 -4.14 -15.21 3.88
N ALA A 117 -5.37 -15.24 3.35
CA ALA A 117 -5.64 -15.26 1.92
C ALA A 117 -5.21 -13.95 1.23
N TYR A 118 -5.06 -12.85 1.98
CA TYR A 118 -4.51 -11.61 1.44
C TYR A 118 -3.12 -11.81 0.83
N PHE A 119 -2.27 -12.59 1.50
CA PHE A 119 -0.90 -12.84 1.05
C PHE A 119 -0.81 -13.86 -0.09
N GLU A 120 -1.88 -14.60 -0.37
CA GLU A 120 -2.00 -15.41 -1.58
C GLU A 120 -2.26 -14.53 -2.80
N LEU A 121 -3.07 -13.46 -2.63
CA LEU A 121 -3.39 -12.50 -3.70
C LEU A 121 -2.26 -11.49 -3.91
N PHE A 122 -1.69 -11.00 -2.81
CA PHE A 122 -0.62 -10.01 -2.78
C PHE A 122 0.60 -10.58 -2.05
N PRO A 123 1.46 -11.33 -2.73
CA PRO A 123 2.63 -11.91 -2.10
C PRO A 123 3.64 -10.82 -1.72
N TYR A 124 3.99 -10.80 -0.45
CA TYR A 124 5.06 -9.98 0.10
C TYR A 124 6.26 -10.86 0.43
N HIS A 125 7.46 -10.36 0.16
CA HIS A 125 8.66 -11.01 0.63
C HIS A 125 8.78 -10.85 2.15
N VAL A 126 8.96 -11.96 2.86
CA VAL A 126 9.12 -11.99 4.32
C VAL A 126 10.61 -11.94 4.65
N LEU A 127 11.04 -10.83 5.25
CA LEU A 127 12.43 -10.64 5.64
C LEU A 127 12.79 -11.44 6.90
N GLN A 128 11.87 -11.50 7.85
CA GLN A 128 12.04 -12.22 9.13
C GLN A 128 10.70 -12.78 9.60
N GLY A 129 10.75 -13.94 10.27
CA GLY A 129 9.57 -14.57 10.86
C GLY A 129 8.68 -15.28 9.84
N SER A 130 7.36 -15.13 9.97
CA SER A 130 6.36 -15.78 9.12
C SER A 130 5.21 -14.81 8.81
N ALA A 131 4.68 -14.84 7.60
CA ALA A 131 3.49 -14.06 7.18
C ALA A 131 2.16 -14.71 7.64
N SER A 132 2.15 -15.49 8.70
CA SER A 132 0.94 -16.13 9.22
C SER A 132 0.14 -15.17 10.09
N LEU A 133 -1.16 -15.05 9.79
CA LEU A 133 -2.17 -14.32 10.56
C LEU A 133 -3.17 -15.28 11.25
N GLU A 134 -2.78 -16.53 11.47
CA GLU A 134 -3.66 -17.54 12.08
C GLU A 134 -3.94 -17.26 13.55
N ASP A 135 -2.94 -16.79 14.30
CA ASP A 135 -3.10 -16.33 15.67
C ASP A 135 -3.76 -14.95 15.68
N PRO A 136 -4.89 -14.76 16.40
CA PRO A 136 -5.54 -13.45 16.54
C PRO A 136 -4.62 -12.34 17.07
N ALA A 137 -3.64 -12.68 17.89
CA ALA A 137 -2.68 -11.75 18.47
C ALA A 137 -1.48 -11.47 17.54
N SER A 138 -1.43 -12.06 16.33
CA SER A 138 -0.32 -11.85 15.41
C SER A 138 -0.40 -10.49 14.72
N VAL A 139 0.76 -9.88 14.54
CA VAL A 139 0.94 -8.69 13.74
C VAL A 139 2.17 -8.81 12.84
N LEU A 140 2.02 -8.40 11.59
CA LEU A 140 3.11 -8.24 10.64
C LEU A 140 3.42 -6.76 10.49
N LEU A 141 4.69 -6.42 10.48
CA LEU A 141 5.13 -5.03 10.32
C LEU A 141 5.83 -4.86 8.98
N MET A 142 5.67 -3.69 8.39
CA MET A 142 6.51 -3.28 7.27
C MET A 142 7.92 -2.97 7.79
N GLU A 143 8.93 -3.24 6.97
CA GLU A 143 10.35 -3.07 7.31
C GLU A 143 10.66 -1.67 7.84
N SER A 144 10.24 -0.63 7.14
CA SER A 144 10.46 0.76 7.51
C SER A 144 9.84 1.11 8.88
N PHE A 145 8.67 0.54 9.18
CA PHE A 145 8.00 0.74 10.46
C PHE A 145 8.67 -0.05 11.58
N ALA A 146 9.13 -1.27 11.32
CA ALA A 146 9.88 -2.08 12.27
C ALA A 146 11.22 -1.40 12.65
N GLU A 147 11.94 -0.84 11.67
CA GLU A 147 13.15 -0.07 11.92
C GLU A 147 12.87 1.20 12.77
N LYS A 148 11.77 1.89 12.50
CA LYS A 148 11.35 3.06 13.29
C LYS A 148 11.06 2.72 14.75
N LEU A 149 10.47 1.54 15.02
CA LEU A 149 10.10 1.11 16.37
C LEU A 149 11.27 0.52 17.17
N PHE A 150 12.05 -0.33 16.54
CA PHE A 150 13.03 -1.21 17.22
C PHE A 150 14.47 -0.88 16.85
N GLY A 151 14.70 -0.03 15.83
CA GLY A 151 16.03 0.24 15.32
C GLY A 151 16.68 -1.05 14.81
N LYS A 152 17.83 -1.40 15.38
CA LYS A 152 18.60 -2.62 15.04
C LYS A 152 18.24 -3.86 15.88
N GLN A 153 17.28 -3.74 16.79
CA GLN A 153 16.88 -4.87 17.63
C GLN A 153 15.99 -5.83 16.84
N ASN A 154 16.10 -7.13 17.16
CA ASN A 154 15.19 -8.11 16.58
C ASN A 154 13.74 -7.83 17.00
N PRO A 155 12.83 -7.56 16.05
CA PRO A 155 11.44 -7.24 16.34
C PRO A 155 10.58 -8.49 16.62
N ILE A 156 10.98 -9.68 16.15
CA ILE A 156 10.17 -10.89 16.23
C ILE A 156 9.93 -11.29 17.69
N GLY A 157 8.67 -11.58 18.02
CA GLY A 157 8.23 -11.96 19.35
C GLY A 157 8.01 -10.78 20.32
N LYS A 158 8.33 -9.56 19.93
CA LYS A 158 8.03 -8.36 20.72
C LYS A 158 6.53 -8.17 20.86
N ILE A 159 6.11 -7.71 22.04
CA ILE A 159 4.71 -7.42 22.34
C ILE A 159 4.49 -5.92 22.23
N LEU A 160 3.43 -5.54 21.53
CA LEU A 160 2.96 -4.18 21.35
C LEU A 160 1.54 -4.09 21.90
N THR A 161 1.14 -2.93 22.38
CA THR A 161 -0.25 -2.70 22.77
C THR A 161 -0.95 -1.88 21.70
N TYR A 162 -2.02 -2.44 21.14
CA TYR A 162 -2.82 -1.76 20.12
C TYR A 162 -3.80 -0.76 20.76
N SER A 163 -4.36 0.16 20.00
CA SER A 163 -5.21 1.27 20.44
C SER A 163 -6.39 0.84 21.33
N ASN A 164 -6.91 -0.38 21.14
CA ASN A 164 -7.97 -0.97 21.98
C ASN A 164 -7.47 -1.61 23.30
N GLY A 165 -6.19 -1.44 23.63
CA GLY A 165 -5.58 -2.03 24.82
C GLY A 165 -5.19 -3.51 24.69
N LYS A 166 -5.40 -4.15 23.54
CA LYS A 166 -5.01 -5.54 23.30
C LYS A 166 -3.52 -5.66 23.03
N GLU A 167 -2.93 -6.70 23.59
CA GLU A 167 -1.56 -7.09 23.30
C GLU A 167 -1.50 -7.85 21.97
N ILE A 168 -0.61 -7.42 21.10
CA ILE A 168 -0.31 -8.07 19.83
C ILE A 168 1.18 -8.41 19.77
N ARG A 169 1.51 -9.50 19.10
CA ARG A 169 2.88 -10.02 19.00
C ARG A 169 3.39 -9.93 17.56
N VAL A 170 4.57 -9.40 17.39
CA VAL A 170 5.25 -9.34 16.09
C VAL A 170 5.63 -10.75 15.65
N THR A 171 5.04 -11.22 14.55
CA THR A 171 5.29 -12.57 14.00
C THR A 171 6.08 -12.55 12.71
N GLY A 172 6.11 -11.43 12.01
CA GLY A 172 6.88 -11.30 10.77
C GLY A 172 7.14 -9.86 10.36
N ILE A 173 8.17 -9.70 9.54
CA ILE A 173 8.54 -8.44 8.91
C ILE A 173 8.43 -8.61 7.40
N LEU A 174 7.69 -7.69 6.78
CA LEU A 174 7.44 -7.65 5.34
C LEU A 174 8.35 -6.61 4.68
N GLU A 175 8.92 -6.97 3.55
CA GLU A 175 9.69 -6.06 2.70
C GLU A 175 8.80 -4.98 2.09
N GLU A 176 9.30 -3.74 2.04
CA GLU A 176 8.60 -2.67 1.34
C GLU A 176 8.60 -2.93 -0.17
N PRO A 177 7.42 -3.05 -0.82
CA PRO A 177 7.39 -3.21 -2.27
C PRO A 177 7.90 -1.93 -2.94
N VAL A 178 8.70 -2.12 -3.99
CA VAL A 178 9.30 -1.01 -4.76
C VAL A 178 8.23 -0.14 -5.43
N ASN A 179 7.09 -0.75 -5.78
CA ASN A 179 6.01 -0.08 -6.47
C ASN A 179 4.91 0.41 -5.50
N LYS A 180 4.10 1.36 -5.98
CA LYS A 180 2.95 1.86 -5.24
C LYS A 180 1.98 0.72 -4.92
N ARG A 181 1.45 0.73 -3.70
CA ARG A 181 0.40 -0.19 -3.22
C ARG A 181 -0.97 0.48 -3.30
N MET A 182 -2.00 -0.31 -3.54
CA MET A 182 -3.39 0.13 -3.44
C MET A 182 -3.72 0.52 -2.00
N PHE A 183 -3.30 -0.33 -1.04
CA PHE A 183 -3.48 -0.09 0.39
C PHE A 183 -2.16 0.33 1.02
N ASN A 184 -2.16 1.52 1.63
CA ASN A 184 -1.00 1.99 2.38
C ASN A 184 -1.19 1.61 3.85
N PHE A 185 -0.26 0.82 4.39
CA PHE A 185 -0.28 0.37 5.77
C PHE A 185 1.15 0.22 6.32
N ASP A 186 1.29 0.44 7.61
CA ASP A 186 2.53 0.23 8.36
C ASP A 186 2.58 -1.17 8.98
N LEU A 187 1.38 -1.73 9.25
CA LEU A 187 1.23 -3.05 9.84
C LEU A 187 -0.05 -3.76 9.39
N VAL A 188 -0.02 -5.09 9.47
CA VAL A 188 -1.18 -5.94 9.20
C VAL A 188 -1.52 -6.75 10.45
N LEU A 189 -2.75 -6.59 10.91
CA LEU A 189 -3.34 -7.34 12.01
C LEU A 189 -4.10 -8.56 11.49
N SER A 190 -4.21 -9.60 12.30
CA SER A 190 -5.11 -10.72 12.00
C SER A 190 -6.57 -10.25 11.99
N SER A 191 -7.32 -10.59 10.96
CA SER A 191 -8.78 -10.36 10.90
C SER A 191 -9.56 -11.16 11.95
N LYS A 192 -8.92 -12.14 12.58
CA LYS A 192 -9.45 -12.91 13.72
C LYS A 192 -9.39 -12.14 15.03
N LEU A 193 -8.62 -11.05 15.10
CA LEU A 193 -8.67 -10.12 16.20
C LEU A 193 -10.08 -9.53 16.18
N SER A 194 -10.92 -9.87 17.15
CA SER A 194 -12.38 -9.67 17.21
C SER A 194 -12.93 -8.59 16.25
N LEU A 195 -13.68 -8.98 15.24
CA LEU A 195 -14.26 -8.06 14.23
C LEU A 195 -15.08 -6.94 14.88
N VAL A 196 -15.72 -7.20 16.02
CA VAL A 196 -16.48 -6.21 16.79
C VAL A 196 -15.57 -5.08 17.28
N ASP A 197 -14.38 -5.40 17.75
CA ASP A 197 -13.41 -4.38 18.22
C ASP A 197 -12.84 -3.58 17.06
N LEU A 198 -12.63 -4.19 15.89
CA LEU A 198 -12.14 -3.51 14.69
C LEU A 198 -13.21 -2.56 14.12
N PHE A 199 -14.48 -2.92 14.15
CA PHE A 199 -15.58 -2.06 13.70
C PHE A 199 -15.88 -0.90 14.65
N GLN A 200 -15.74 -1.09 15.97
CA GLN A 200 -15.92 0.00 16.93
C GLN A 200 -14.84 1.09 16.81
N LEU A 201 -13.62 0.72 16.41
CA LEU A 201 -12.53 1.67 16.21
C LEU A 201 -12.74 2.54 14.97
N SER A 202 -13.30 1.99 13.89
CA SER A 202 -13.59 2.77 12.68
C SER A 202 -14.78 3.72 12.84
N SER A 203 -15.70 3.44 13.77
CA SER A 203 -16.87 4.29 14.02
C SER A 203 -16.61 5.42 15.02
N SER A 204 -15.59 5.32 15.87
CA SER A 204 -15.22 6.38 16.82
C SER A 204 -14.35 7.48 16.19
N ALA A 205 -13.92 7.34 14.95
CA ALA A 205 -13.16 8.34 14.20
C ALA A 205 -14.04 9.34 13.42
N VAL A 206 -15.37 9.26 13.56
CA VAL A 206 -16.34 10.22 12.99
C VAL A 206 -17.01 11.00 14.12
N VAL A 207 -16.29 11.96 14.66
CA VAL A 207 -16.84 13.11 15.41
C VAL A 207 -16.12 14.37 14.95
#